data_d6d30a0360c8864b067ce7681a2524e0
#
_entry.id   d6d30a0360c8864b067ce7681a2524e0
#
_cell.length_a   1.000
_cell.length_b   1.000
_cell.length_c   1.000
_cell.angle_alpha   90.00
_cell.angle_beta   90.00
_cell.angle_gamma   90.00
#
_symmetry.space_group_name_H-M   'P 1'
#
loop_
_entity.id
_entity.type
_entity.pdbx_description
1 polymer ?
#
loop_
_entity_poly.entity_id
_entity_poly.type
_entity_poly.pdbx_seq_one_letter_code
_entity_poly.pdbx_strand_id
1 'polypeptide(L)'
;ISKWKVNDNLLGSKKFCLVIRKTTELSELLDWNIKEAIENLKHEYSPEIFKRASYYLYKKESKSSSEIEKEEPSQDRMERFIALLEEAGQKPFEESLSEKELVRLQNVIVDPRYADDGFRDFQNYVGQTMRDYTQKVHYVCPPPQFVKSLMQGIVDLNKKHTSTETIIKTTMVSFAYVYIHPFEDGNGRIHRFLIHDILVRDGIVPNSTIIPVSAQILAHIDEYDTTLELFSKLIERKVKYDINDSGEMTVNNSSEIEALYRFPDLSNHTVFLAKALQSTINKDIPEELLFLQCYDELKGDIQSIVDMPDNKVDRMIMFLHQNKGKLAGRKRKFYKELSDNEIEQMEQAYTQVFEREWGSRDVVKS
;
A
#
# COMPACT_ATOMS: atom_id res chain seq x y z
N ILE A 1 -31.45 -19.94 -1.64
CA ILE A 1 -32.81 -19.81 -2.23
C ILE A 1 -33.39 -21.22 -2.41
N SER A 2 -34.22 -21.64 -1.47
CA SER A 2 -34.71 -23.05 -1.40
C SER A 2 -35.45 -23.50 -2.66
N LYS A 3 -36.21 -22.62 -3.30
CA LYS A 3 -36.96 -22.93 -4.55
C LYS A 3 -36.02 -23.35 -5.71
N TRP A 4 -34.81 -22.82 -5.76
CA TRP A 4 -33.87 -23.08 -6.84
C TRP A 4 -32.73 -24.01 -6.41
N LYS A 5 -32.71 -24.45 -5.14
CA LYS A 5 -31.60 -25.22 -4.52
C LYS A 5 -30.24 -24.52 -4.72
N VAL A 6 -30.21 -23.18 -4.66
CA VAL A 6 -29.03 -22.34 -4.83
C VAL A 6 -28.77 -21.63 -3.52
N ASN A 7 -27.54 -21.64 -3.06
CA ASN A 7 -27.09 -20.81 -1.95
C ASN A 7 -26.79 -19.39 -2.47
N ASP A 8 -27.30 -18.38 -1.79
CA ASP A 8 -26.92 -16.99 -2.05
C ASP A 8 -25.62 -16.69 -1.29
N ASN A 9 -24.52 -16.88 -1.98
CA ASN A 9 -23.17 -16.60 -1.50
C ASN A 9 -22.51 -15.45 -2.30
N LEU A 10 -23.29 -14.67 -3.04
CA LEU A 10 -22.79 -13.53 -3.79
C LEU A 10 -22.46 -12.35 -2.88
N LEU A 11 -21.31 -11.72 -3.14
CA LEU A 11 -20.82 -10.55 -2.44
C LEU A 11 -21.50 -9.28 -2.98
N GLY A 12 -22.79 -9.10 -2.74
CA GLY A 12 -23.47 -7.89 -3.17
C GLY A 12 -24.95 -8.07 -3.53
N SER A 13 -25.42 -7.18 -4.41
CA SER A 13 -26.79 -7.08 -4.88
C SER A 13 -26.83 -7.02 -6.42
N LYS A 14 -28.03 -7.03 -6.99
CA LYS A 14 -28.19 -6.81 -8.44
C LYS A 14 -27.70 -5.45 -8.93
N LYS A 15 -27.49 -4.49 -8.02
CA LYS A 15 -26.98 -3.16 -8.38
C LYS A 15 -25.45 -3.10 -8.41
N PHE A 16 -24.81 -3.85 -7.51
CA PHE A 16 -23.35 -3.97 -7.44
C PHE A 16 -22.98 -5.27 -6.73
N CYS A 17 -22.21 -6.11 -7.39
CA CYS A 17 -21.85 -7.41 -6.87
C CYS A 17 -20.48 -7.84 -7.38
N LEU A 18 -19.52 -7.91 -6.49
CA LEU A 18 -18.19 -8.42 -6.80
C LEU A 18 -18.18 -9.94 -6.80
N VAL A 19 -17.32 -10.53 -7.63
CA VAL A 19 -17.05 -11.95 -7.65
C VAL A 19 -15.66 -12.21 -7.10
N ILE A 20 -15.55 -13.07 -6.09
CA ILE A 20 -14.29 -13.61 -5.58
C ILE A 20 -14.45 -15.10 -5.47
N ARG A 21 -13.68 -15.85 -6.26
CA ARG A 21 -13.72 -17.32 -6.28
C ARG A 21 -12.72 -17.86 -5.30
N LYS A 22 -13.15 -18.66 -4.35
CA LYS A 22 -12.27 -19.40 -3.43
C LYS A 22 -11.58 -20.53 -4.21
N THR A 23 -10.46 -20.21 -4.84
CA THR A 23 -9.54 -21.18 -5.43
C THR A 23 -8.74 -21.87 -4.32
N THR A 24 -8.05 -22.98 -4.63
CA THR A 24 -7.15 -23.65 -3.68
C THR A 24 -6.08 -22.67 -3.20
N GLU A 25 -5.43 -21.96 -4.12
CA GLU A 25 -4.42 -20.94 -3.80
C GLU A 25 -4.95 -19.85 -2.85
N LEU A 26 -6.13 -19.28 -3.15
CA LEU A 26 -6.72 -18.27 -2.27
C LEU A 26 -7.09 -18.85 -0.90
N SER A 27 -7.59 -20.08 -0.84
CA SER A 27 -7.94 -20.72 0.44
C SER A 27 -6.71 -20.91 1.32
N GLU A 28 -5.58 -21.38 0.76
CA GLU A 28 -4.33 -21.53 1.48
C GLU A 28 -3.79 -20.17 1.99
N LEU A 29 -3.91 -19.12 1.20
CA LEU A 29 -3.52 -17.75 1.62
C LEU A 29 -4.42 -17.21 2.73
N LEU A 30 -5.73 -17.52 2.72
CA LEU A 30 -6.68 -17.08 3.74
C LEU A 30 -6.59 -17.89 5.04
N ASP A 31 -6.06 -19.12 4.99
CA ASP A 31 -5.79 -19.93 6.17
C ASP A 31 -4.62 -19.39 7.01
N TRP A 32 -3.80 -18.51 6.41
CA TRP A 32 -2.71 -17.84 7.13
C TRP A 32 -3.26 -16.81 8.12
N ASN A 33 -2.88 -16.95 9.39
CA ASN A 33 -3.36 -16.09 10.46
C ASN A 33 -2.53 -14.80 10.58
N ILE A 34 -3.00 -13.75 9.94
CA ILE A 34 -2.34 -12.45 9.93
C ILE A 34 -2.21 -11.81 11.33
N LYS A 35 -3.20 -12.00 12.21
CA LYS A 35 -3.14 -11.48 13.60
C LYS A 35 -2.05 -12.16 14.40
N GLU A 36 -1.97 -13.46 14.31
CA GLU A 36 -0.95 -14.25 15.00
C GLU A 36 0.45 -13.88 14.52
N ALA A 37 0.65 -13.67 13.21
CA ALA A 37 1.92 -13.25 12.67
C ALA A 37 2.34 -11.88 13.24
N ILE A 38 1.43 -10.91 13.34
CA ILE A 38 1.70 -9.60 13.94
C ILE A 38 1.99 -9.70 15.45
N GLU A 39 1.22 -10.52 16.18
CA GLU A 39 1.47 -10.71 17.62
C GLU A 39 2.81 -11.40 17.90
N ASN A 40 3.22 -12.36 17.05
CA ASN A 40 4.54 -12.97 17.15
C ASN A 40 5.66 -11.95 16.99
N LEU A 41 5.54 -11.01 16.05
CA LEU A 41 6.50 -9.91 15.89
C LEU A 41 6.58 -9.03 17.15
N LYS A 42 5.44 -8.74 17.78
CA LYS A 42 5.42 -7.95 19.04
C LYS A 42 6.05 -8.69 20.23
N HIS A 43 6.02 -10.01 20.22
CA HIS A 43 6.70 -10.81 21.26
C HIS A 43 8.21 -10.92 21.00
N GLU A 44 8.64 -10.90 19.75
CA GLU A 44 10.04 -11.02 19.36
C GLU A 44 10.84 -9.72 19.61
N TYR A 45 10.19 -8.55 19.46
CA TYR A 45 10.88 -7.25 19.55
C TYR A 45 10.30 -6.38 20.68
N SER A 46 11.15 -5.49 21.24
CA SER A 46 10.72 -4.59 22.32
C SER A 46 9.70 -3.54 21.85
N PRO A 47 8.82 -3.06 22.76
CA PRO A 47 7.85 -2.01 22.41
C PRO A 47 8.51 -0.72 21.89
N GLU A 48 9.72 -0.38 22.37
CA GLU A 48 10.48 0.79 21.92
C GLU A 48 10.91 0.66 20.45
N ILE A 49 11.41 -0.52 20.07
CA ILE A 49 11.78 -0.82 18.68
C ILE A 49 10.56 -0.73 17.78
N PHE A 50 9.43 -1.31 18.19
CA PHE A 50 8.17 -1.19 17.45
C PHE A 50 7.72 0.26 17.26
N LYS A 51 7.76 1.07 18.32
CA LYS A 51 7.37 2.48 18.25
C LYS A 51 8.25 3.28 17.29
N ARG A 52 9.54 3.01 17.28
CA ARG A 52 10.49 3.66 16.35
C ARG A 52 10.28 3.17 14.93
N ALA A 53 10.12 1.85 14.75
CA ALA A 53 9.84 1.26 13.44
C ALA A 53 8.56 1.83 12.82
N SER A 54 7.49 2.00 13.60
CA SER A 54 6.23 2.56 13.10
C SER A 54 6.42 3.86 12.33
N TYR A 55 7.25 4.79 12.83
CA TYR A 55 7.53 6.05 12.13
C TYR A 55 8.18 5.83 10.75
N TYR A 56 9.12 4.88 10.65
CA TYR A 56 9.77 4.54 9.37
C TYR A 56 8.81 3.81 8.43
N LEU A 57 7.96 2.93 8.97
CA LEU A 57 6.95 2.21 8.19
C LEU A 57 5.90 3.15 7.60
N TYR A 58 5.44 4.17 8.37
CA TYR A 58 4.55 5.22 7.85
C TYR A 58 5.20 6.03 6.73
N LYS A 59 6.47 6.42 6.91
CA LYS A 59 7.23 7.08 5.84
C LYS A 59 7.41 6.21 4.61
N LYS A 60 7.73 4.93 4.80
CA LYS A 60 7.90 3.95 3.72
C LYS A 60 6.60 3.80 2.93
N GLU A 61 5.47 3.65 3.61
CA GLU A 61 4.15 3.59 3.00
C GLU A 61 3.83 4.85 2.20
N SER A 62 3.96 6.02 2.81
CA SER A 62 3.67 7.31 2.16
C SER A 62 4.53 7.54 0.92
N LYS A 63 5.83 7.26 1.00
CA LYS A 63 6.76 7.40 -0.10
C LYS A 63 6.44 6.44 -1.24
N SER A 64 6.34 5.14 -0.93
CA SER A 64 6.07 4.12 -1.95
C SER A 64 4.72 4.31 -2.61
N SER A 65 3.70 4.75 -1.86
CA SER A 65 2.38 5.07 -2.41
C SER A 65 2.43 6.21 -3.43
N SER A 66 3.30 7.20 -3.24
CA SER A 66 3.51 8.27 -4.22
C SER A 66 4.35 7.82 -5.42
N GLU A 67 5.38 7.02 -5.19
CA GLU A 67 6.25 6.49 -6.25
C GLU A 67 5.50 5.56 -7.23
N ILE A 68 4.48 4.83 -6.77
CA ILE A 68 3.57 4.06 -7.64
C ILE A 68 2.88 4.98 -8.66
N GLU A 69 2.48 6.18 -8.24
CA GLU A 69 1.89 7.21 -9.12
C GLU A 69 2.96 7.99 -9.92
N LYS A 70 4.24 7.60 -9.82
CA LYS A 70 5.38 8.29 -10.45
C LYS A 70 5.53 9.75 -9.98
N GLU A 71 5.13 10.02 -8.75
CA GLU A 71 5.26 11.32 -8.10
C GLU A 71 6.39 11.33 -7.08
N GLU A 72 7.11 12.47 -7.01
CA GLU A 72 8.02 12.78 -5.91
C GLU A 72 7.33 13.79 -4.97
N PRO A 73 6.71 13.31 -3.87
CA PRO A 73 5.99 14.21 -2.97
C PRO A 73 6.96 15.10 -2.20
N SER A 74 6.58 16.36 -1.97
CA SER A 74 7.26 17.20 -0.99
C SER A 74 7.14 16.61 0.41
N GLN A 75 8.04 17.02 1.33
CA GLN A 75 7.98 16.57 2.71
C GLN A 75 6.62 16.88 3.36
N ASP A 76 6.06 18.06 3.11
CA ASP A 76 4.73 18.45 3.60
C ASP A 76 3.62 17.52 3.09
N ARG A 77 3.64 17.13 1.82
CA ARG A 77 2.65 16.16 1.27
C ARG A 77 2.79 14.77 1.90
N MET A 78 4.03 14.32 2.14
CA MET A 78 4.27 13.06 2.85
C MET A 78 3.73 13.12 4.28
N GLU A 79 4.01 14.19 5.03
CA GLU A 79 3.55 14.35 6.41
C GLU A 79 2.02 14.40 6.49
N ARG A 80 1.36 15.10 5.57
CA ARG A 80 -0.11 15.12 5.49
C ARG A 80 -0.69 13.73 5.20
N PHE A 81 -0.08 12.96 4.31
CA PHE A 81 -0.55 11.60 4.02
C PHE A 81 -0.29 10.65 5.20
N ILE A 82 0.84 10.79 5.91
CA ILE A 82 1.10 10.06 7.15
C ILE A 82 0.01 10.36 8.20
N ALA A 83 -0.34 11.63 8.40
CA ALA A 83 -1.40 12.01 9.32
C ALA A 83 -2.76 11.35 8.95
N LEU A 84 -3.07 11.23 7.65
CA LEU A 84 -4.26 10.48 7.21
C LEU A 84 -4.17 8.98 7.53
N LEU A 85 -3.01 8.36 7.31
CA LEU A 85 -2.81 6.95 7.63
C LEU A 85 -2.96 6.66 9.12
N GLU A 86 -2.60 7.61 9.99
CA GLU A 86 -2.82 7.52 11.44
C GLU A 86 -4.30 7.61 11.83
N GLU A 87 -5.16 8.20 10.98
CA GLU A 87 -6.61 8.25 11.17
C GLU A 87 -7.32 6.96 10.71
N ALA A 88 -6.63 6.02 10.05
CA ALA A 88 -7.23 4.82 9.49
C ALA A 88 -7.99 4.01 10.54
N GLY A 89 -9.17 3.51 10.19
CA GLY A 89 -10.02 2.70 11.06
C GLY A 89 -10.78 3.43 12.16
N GLN A 90 -10.57 4.75 12.34
CA GLN A 90 -11.16 5.51 13.46
C GLN A 90 -12.61 5.95 13.22
N LYS A 91 -13.04 6.11 11.96
CA LYS A 91 -14.39 6.54 11.61
C LYS A 91 -15.32 5.34 11.36
N PRO A 92 -16.66 5.48 11.55
CA PRO A 92 -17.60 4.47 11.09
C PRO A 92 -17.41 4.17 9.59
N PHE A 93 -17.62 2.91 9.18
CA PHE A 93 -17.36 2.49 7.79
C PHE A 93 -18.16 3.31 6.76
N GLU A 94 -19.44 3.57 7.03
CA GLU A 94 -20.29 4.37 6.14
C GLU A 94 -19.81 5.81 6.03
N GLU A 95 -19.23 6.34 7.09
CA GLU A 95 -18.65 7.68 7.09
C GLU A 95 -17.35 7.72 6.30
N SER A 96 -16.46 6.72 6.46
CA SER A 96 -15.17 6.68 5.76
C SER A 96 -15.32 6.58 4.23
N LEU A 97 -16.43 6.01 3.74
CA LEU A 97 -16.78 5.94 2.32
C LEU A 97 -17.79 6.98 1.87
N SER A 98 -18.18 7.92 2.72
CA SER A 98 -19.07 9.02 2.32
C SER A 98 -18.36 9.95 1.33
N GLU A 99 -19.12 10.54 0.38
CA GLU A 99 -18.58 11.51 -0.57
C GLU A 99 -17.82 12.63 0.14
N LYS A 100 -18.38 13.16 1.23
CA LYS A 100 -17.76 14.20 2.06
C LYS A 100 -16.39 13.80 2.61
N GLU A 101 -16.26 12.59 3.15
CA GLU A 101 -15.00 12.12 3.72
C GLU A 101 -13.98 11.81 2.63
N LEU A 102 -14.40 11.18 1.53
CA LEU A 102 -13.51 10.89 0.41
C LEU A 102 -13.00 12.18 -0.26
N VAL A 103 -13.81 13.21 -0.36
CA VAL A 103 -13.39 14.56 -0.80
C VAL A 103 -12.35 15.12 0.18
N ARG A 104 -12.55 15.00 1.49
CA ARG A 104 -11.56 15.42 2.49
C ARG A 104 -10.22 14.70 2.31
N LEU A 105 -10.26 13.38 2.13
CA LEU A 105 -9.06 12.59 1.89
C LEU A 105 -8.34 13.02 0.61
N GLN A 106 -9.09 13.17 -0.48
CA GLN A 106 -8.56 13.62 -1.77
C GLN A 106 -7.86 14.98 -1.64
N ASN A 107 -8.51 15.96 -1.01
CA ASN A 107 -7.98 17.32 -0.85
C ASN A 107 -6.71 17.39 0.04
N VAL A 108 -6.52 16.43 0.96
CA VAL A 108 -5.27 16.32 1.73
C VAL A 108 -4.15 15.70 0.88
N ILE A 109 -4.48 14.75 0.02
CA ILE A 109 -3.54 13.95 -0.76
C ILE A 109 -3.00 14.71 -1.97
N VAL A 110 -3.86 15.43 -2.70
CA VAL A 110 -3.50 16.12 -3.94
C VAL A 110 -2.94 17.52 -3.67
N ASP A 111 -2.40 18.15 -4.71
CA ASP A 111 -2.09 19.59 -4.68
C ASP A 111 -3.41 20.37 -4.60
N PRO A 112 -3.52 21.44 -3.79
CA PRO A 112 -4.76 22.22 -3.65
C PRO A 112 -5.36 22.74 -4.96
N ARG A 113 -4.57 22.84 -6.01
CA ARG A 113 -5.05 23.26 -7.36
C ARG A 113 -5.89 22.19 -8.05
N TYR A 114 -5.78 20.94 -7.61
CA TYR A 114 -6.48 19.77 -8.13
C TYR A 114 -7.45 19.18 -7.09
N ALA A 115 -7.82 19.99 -6.09
CA ALA A 115 -8.78 19.61 -5.07
C ALA A 115 -10.19 19.57 -5.66
N ASP A 116 -10.88 18.45 -5.46
CA ASP A 116 -12.26 18.24 -5.89
C ASP A 116 -13.25 18.68 -4.79
N ASP A 117 -14.47 19.06 -5.16
CA ASP A 117 -15.57 19.41 -4.26
C ASP A 117 -16.66 18.32 -4.18
N GLY A 118 -16.54 17.28 -5.00
CA GLY A 118 -17.46 16.13 -5.07
C GLY A 118 -16.92 15.03 -5.95
N PHE A 119 -17.72 13.98 -6.13
CA PHE A 119 -17.41 12.98 -7.14
C PHE A 119 -17.55 13.58 -8.54
N ARG A 120 -16.65 13.20 -9.43
CA ARG A 120 -16.61 13.70 -10.81
C ARG A 120 -17.96 13.56 -11.53
N ASP A 121 -18.28 14.54 -12.33
CA ASP A 121 -19.44 14.60 -13.24
C ASP A 121 -19.05 14.50 -14.72
N PHE A 122 -17.75 14.31 -14.99
CA PHE A 122 -17.14 14.14 -16.31
C PHE A 122 -16.60 12.72 -16.51
N GLN A 123 -16.39 12.34 -17.77
CA GLN A 123 -15.77 11.05 -18.12
C GLN A 123 -14.26 11.10 -17.86
N ASN A 124 -13.77 10.19 -17.01
CA ASN A 124 -12.35 10.04 -16.73
C ASN A 124 -11.80 8.75 -17.33
N TYR A 125 -10.49 8.71 -17.55
CA TYR A 125 -9.75 7.53 -17.97
C TYR A 125 -8.34 7.56 -17.39
N VAL A 126 -7.73 6.38 -17.22
CA VAL A 126 -6.31 6.25 -16.88
C VAL A 126 -5.54 6.01 -18.16
N GLY A 127 -4.54 6.83 -18.41
CA GLY A 127 -3.76 6.77 -19.65
C GLY A 127 -2.49 7.59 -19.58
N GLN A 128 -1.79 7.67 -20.69
CA GLN A 128 -0.60 8.49 -20.84
C GLN A 128 -0.57 9.18 -22.20
N THR A 129 -0.08 10.41 -22.22
CA THR A 129 0.18 11.12 -23.47
C THR A 129 1.47 10.59 -24.09
N MET A 130 1.38 10.10 -25.30
CA MET A 130 2.52 9.61 -26.08
C MET A 130 3.33 10.77 -26.67
N ARG A 131 4.52 10.47 -27.22
CA ARG A 131 5.41 11.49 -27.81
C ARG A 131 4.82 12.20 -29.02
N ASP A 132 3.88 11.60 -29.70
CA ASP A 132 3.12 12.12 -30.82
C ASP A 132 1.83 12.83 -30.41
N TYR A 133 1.67 13.11 -29.09
CA TYR A 133 0.49 13.71 -28.47
C TYR A 133 -0.77 12.86 -28.53
N THR A 134 -0.72 11.62 -29.01
CA THR A 134 -1.85 10.70 -28.89
C THR A 134 -2.02 10.21 -27.45
N GLN A 135 -3.27 9.92 -27.07
CA GLN A 135 -3.56 9.35 -25.75
C GLN A 135 -3.54 7.82 -25.83
N LYS A 136 -2.67 7.19 -25.06
CA LYS A 136 -2.74 5.75 -24.83
C LYS A 136 -3.57 5.50 -23.58
N VAL A 137 -4.80 5.03 -23.80
CA VAL A 137 -5.74 4.70 -22.73
C VAL A 137 -5.40 3.31 -22.18
N HIS A 138 -5.29 3.20 -20.86
CA HIS A 138 -5.07 1.94 -20.14
C HIS A 138 -6.34 1.45 -19.46
N TYR A 139 -7.21 2.37 -19.06
CA TYR A 139 -8.48 2.07 -18.42
C TYR A 139 -9.49 3.18 -18.69
N VAL A 140 -10.70 2.82 -19.12
CA VAL A 140 -11.85 3.73 -19.23
C VAL A 140 -12.64 3.62 -17.94
N CYS A 141 -12.69 4.69 -17.15
CA CYS A 141 -13.45 4.71 -15.92
C CYS A 141 -14.97 4.61 -16.17
N PRO A 142 -15.76 4.17 -15.19
CA PRO A 142 -17.22 4.16 -15.34
C PRO A 142 -17.77 5.53 -15.77
N PRO A 143 -18.75 5.59 -16.66
CA PRO A 143 -19.47 6.82 -16.96
C PRO A 143 -19.93 7.55 -15.70
N PRO A 144 -19.87 8.90 -15.64
CA PRO A 144 -20.09 9.67 -14.41
C PRO A 144 -21.47 9.41 -13.77
N GLN A 145 -22.50 9.13 -14.57
CA GLN A 145 -23.83 8.80 -14.05
C GLN A 145 -23.87 7.51 -13.21
N PHE A 146 -22.85 6.65 -13.28
CA PHE A 146 -22.77 5.41 -12.49
C PHE A 146 -22.01 5.59 -11.19
N VAL A 147 -21.13 6.59 -11.07
CA VAL A 147 -20.18 6.75 -9.94
C VAL A 147 -20.89 6.70 -8.59
N LYS A 148 -21.88 7.55 -8.35
CA LYS A 148 -22.62 7.59 -7.07
C LYS A 148 -23.29 6.26 -6.73
N SER A 149 -23.89 5.58 -7.73
CA SER A 149 -24.54 4.30 -7.49
C SER A 149 -23.58 3.16 -7.23
N LEU A 150 -22.40 3.17 -7.85
CA LEU A 150 -21.32 2.19 -7.62
C LEU A 150 -20.67 2.41 -6.24
N MET A 151 -20.41 3.67 -5.85
CA MET A 151 -19.89 4.00 -4.51
C MET A 151 -20.88 3.57 -3.41
N GLN A 152 -22.17 3.84 -3.57
CA GLN A 152 -23.20 3.32 -2.66
C GLN A 152 -23.18 1.79 -2.62
N GLY A 153 -22.89 1.13 -3.75
CA GLY A 153 -22.74 -0.32 -3.84
C GLY A 153 -21.67 -0.87 -2.94
N ILE A 154 -20.50 -0.21 -2.82
CA ILE A 154 -19.43 -0.61 -1.90
C ILE A 154 -19.89 -0.52 -0.43
N VAL A 155 -20.60 0.55 -0.07
CA VAL A 155 -21.15 0.71 1.29
C VAL A 155 -22.15 -0.41 1.61
N ASP A 156 -23.01 -0.74 0.67
CA ASP A 156 -24.03 -1.80 0.85
C ASP A 156 -23.42 -3.21 0.93
N LEU A 157 -22.29 -3.45 0.24
CA LEU A 157 -21.53 -4.71 0.36
C LEU A 157 -21.10 -4.97 1.80
N ASN A 158 -20.49 -3.99 2.44
CA ASN A 158 -19.99 -4.16 3.81
C ASN A 158 -21.12 -4.44 4.81
N LYS A 159 -22.28 -3.82 4.66
CA LYS A 159 -23.45 -4.08 5.51
C LYS A 159 -23.92 -5.54 5.44
N LYS A 160 -23.83 -6.15 4.26
CA LYS A 160 -24.24 -7.52 4.03
C LYS A 160 -23.19 -8.54 4.53
N HIS A 161 -21.92 -8.18 4.53
CA HIS A 161 -20.80 -9.11 4.72
C HIS A 161 -19.89 -8.75 5.89
N THR A 162 -20.46 -8.44 7.04
CA THR A 162 -19.71 -8.09 8.27
C THR A 162 -18.82 -9.23 8.80
N SER A 163 -19.12 -10.48 8.47
CA SER A 163 -18.36 -11.69 8.88
C SER A 163 -17.44 -12.24 7.78
N THR A 164 -17.23 -11.50 6.68
CA THR A 164 -16.32 -11.91 5.61
C THR A 164 -14.88 -11.75 6.07
N GLU A 165 -13.99 -12.66 5.63
CA GLU A 165 -12.55 -12.56 5.90
C GLU A 165 -12.00 -11.18 5.52
N THR A 166 -11.16 -10.60 6.37
CA THR A 166 -10.69 -9.22 6.23
C THR A 166 -9.97 -8.96 4.92
N ILE A 167 -9.15 -9.90 4.43
CA ILE A 167 -8.46 -9.75 3.13
C ILE A 167 -9.46 -9.63 1.98
N ILE A 168 -10.50 -10.45 1.98
CA ILE A 168 -11.59 -10.37 0.99
C ILE A 168 -12.29 -9.02 1.09
N LYS A 169 -12.65 -8.58 2.30
CA LYS A 169 -13.28 -7.28 2.55
C LYS A 169 -12.38 -6.13 2.09
N THR A 170 -11.11 -6.18 2.40
CA THR A 170 -10.12 -5.18 1.98
C THR A 170 -10.07 -5.08 0.45
N THR A 171 -9.97 -6.23 -0.24
CA THR A 171 -10.01 -6.26 -1.71
C THR A 171 -11.30 -5.70 -2.26
N MET A 172 -12.45 -6.12 -1.70
CA MET A 172 -13.76 -5.64 -2.14
C MET A 172 -13.90 -4.12 -2.10
N VAL A 173 -13.38 -3.48 -1.05
CA VAL A 173 -13.50 -2.04 -0.87
C VAL A 173 -12.44 -1.31 -1.69
N SER A 174 -11.19 -1.66 -1.52
CA SER A 174 -10.07 -0.90 -2.10
C SER A 174 -9.98 -1.02 -3.63
N PHE A 175 -10.09 -2.24 -4.18
CA PHE A 175 -10.05 -2.43 -5.63
C PHE A 175 -11.34 -2.01 -6.34
N ALA A 176 -12.51 -2.17 -5.71
CA ALA A 176 -13.72 -1.58 -6.26
C ALA A 176 -13.62 -0.05 -6.36
N TYR A 177 -13.09 0.59 -5.32
CA TYR A 177 -12.86 2.03 -5.29
C TYR A 177 -11.95 2.49 -6.44
N VAL A 178 -10.77 1.87 -6.61
CA VAL A 178 -9.84 2.30 -7.67
C VAL A 178 -10.42 2.12 -9.07
N TYR A 179 -11.28 1.12 -9.28
CA TYR A 179 -11.97 0.95 -10.56
C TYR A 179 -13.14 1.90 -10.78
N ILE A 180 -13.84 2.32 -9.72
CA ILE A 180 -14.87 3.36 -9.83
C ILE A 180 -14.22 4.71 -10.14
N HIS A 181 -13.04 4.96 -9.59
CA HIS A 181 -12.23 6.13 -9.89
C HIS A 181 -13.03 7.44 -9.75
N PRO A 182 -13.53 7.75 -8.55
CA PRO A 182 -14.55 8.79 -8.37
C PRO A 182 -14.03 10.23 -8.49
N PHE A 183 -12.72 10.46 -8.51
CA PHE A 183 -12.09 11.78 -8.61
C PHE A 183 -11.26 11.94 -9.88
N GLU A 184 -10.81 13.16 -10.15
CA GLU A 184 -9.87 13.43 -11.23
C GLU A 184 -8.49 12.84 -10.90
N ASP A 185 -7.97 13.10 -9.68
CA ASP A 185 -6.68 12.65 -9.18
C ASP A 185 -6.78 12.12 -7.73
N GLY A 186 -5.76 11.41 -7.27
CA GLY A 186 -5.65 10.88 -5.91
C GLY A 186 -6.30 9.52 -5.67
N ASN A 187 -6.96 8.94 -6.67
CA ASN A 187 -7.69 7.68 -6.52
C ASN A 187 -6.80 6.51 -6.11
N GLY A 188 -5.61 6.39 -6.67
CA GLY A 188 -4.65 5.32 -6.32
C GLY A 188 -4.17 5.42 -4.88
N ARG A 189 -3.90 6.62 -4.39
CA ARG A 189 -3.48 6.85 -2.99
C ARG A 189 -4.60 6.59 -2.00
N ILE A 190 -5.85 6.98 -2.34
CA ILE A 190 -7.03 6.63 -1.53
C ILE A 190 -7.29 5.12 -1.56
N HIS A 191 -7.14 4.45 -2.70
CA HIS A 191 -7.20 2.98 -2.78
C HIS A 191 -6.28 2.32 -1.75
N ARG A 192 -5.02 2.74 -1.66
CA ARG A 192 -4.06 2.20 -0.71
C ARG A 192 -4.36 2.61 0.73
N PHE A 193 -4.83 3.84 0.97
CA PHE A 193 -5.36 4.25 2.27
C PHE A 193 -6.50 3.33 2.74
N LEU A 194 -7.44 2.98 1.87
CA LEU A 194 -8.57 2.10 2.20
C LEU A 194 -8.12 0.67 2.58
N ILE A 195 -6.98 0.19 2.06
CA ILE A 195 -6.39 -1.07 2.53
C ILE A 195 -6.10 -0.98 4.04
N HIS A 196 -5.43 0.09 4.46
CA HIS A 196 -5.10 0.30 5.87
C HIS A 196 -6.34 0.54 6.73
N ASP A 197 -7.30 1.34 6.23
CA ASP A 197 -8.55 1.63 6.95
C ASP A 197 -9.31 0.35 7.31
N ILE A 198 -9.43 -0.60 6.39
CA ILE A 198 -10.11 -1.87 6.65
C ILE A 198 -9.31 -2.77 7.59
N LEU A 199 -7.99 -2.88 7.42
CA LEU A 199 -7.14 -3.72 8.28
C LEU A 199 -7.17 -3.28 9.73
N VAL A 200 -7.12 -1.96 9.99
CA VAL A 200 -7.23 -1.40 11.34
C VAL A 200 -8.64 -1.59 11.89
N ARG A 201 -9.66 -1.27 11.11
CA ARG A 201 -11.08 -1.37 11.49
C ARG A 201 -11.48 -2.79 11.91
N ASP A 202 -10.99 -3.80 11.21
CA ASP A 202 -11.23 -5.20 11.52
C ASP A 202 -10.34 -5.73 12.66
N GLY A 203 -9.51 -4.86 13.25
CA GLY A 203 -8.62 -5.18 14.37
C GLY A 203 -7.53 -6.19 13.98
N ILE A 204 -7.14 -6.21 12.70
CA ILE A 204 -5.98 -6.98 12.22
C ILE A 204 -4.69 -6.26 12.63
N VAL A 205 -4.67 -4.95 12.50
CA VAL A 205 -3.55 -4.09 12.83
C VAL A 205 -3.97 -3.14 13.94
N PRO A 206 -3.17 -2.96 15.01
CA PRO A 206 -3.42 -1.93 16.01
C PRO A 206 -3.37 -0.52 15.40
N ASN A 207 -4.13 0.43 15.98
CA ASN A 207 -4.21 1.83 15.52
C ASN A 207 -2.87 2.57 15.43
N SER A 208 -1.82 2.06 16.08
CA SER A 208 -0.49 2.67 16.10
C SER A 208 0.53 1.99 15.20
N THR A 209 0.09 1.04 14.38
CA THR A 209 0.96 0.22 13.53
C THR A 209 0.43 0.24 12.10
N ILE A 210 1.33 0.30 11.12
CA ILE A 210 1.00 0.19 9.70
C ILE A 210 1.72 -0.99 9.07
N ILE A 211 1.09 -1.60 8.08
CA ILE A 211 1.70 -2.59 7.19
C ILE A 211 2.06 -1.87 5.89
N PRO A 212 3.32 -1.59 5.57
CA PRO A 212 3.70 -0.78 4.40
C PRO A 212 3.52 -1.56 3.09
N VAL A 213 2.28 -1.92 2.77
CA VAL A 213 1.91 -2.72 1.60
C VAL A 213 2.27 -2.06 0.27
N SER A 214 2.30 -0.72 0.23
CA SER A 214 2.70 0.03 -0.97
C SER A 214 4.16 -0.24 -1.36
N ALA A 215 5.03 -0.56 -0.41
CA ALA A 215 6.41 -0.93 -0.70
C ALA A 215 6.49 -2.26 -1.47
N GLN A 216 5.66 -3.24 -1.09
CA GLN A 216 5.54 -4.52 -1.82
C GLN A 216 4.88 -4.33 -3.19
N ILE A 217 3.84 -3.50 -3.28
CA ILE A 217 3.21 -3.17 -4.57
C ILE A 217 4.26 -2.54 -5.51
N LEU A 218 5.06 -1.58 -5.02
CA LEU A 218 6.10 -0.92 -5.81
C LEU A 218 7.21 -1.90 -6.24
N ALA A 219 7.62 -2.79 -5.34
CA ALA A 219 8.64 -3.80 -5.65
C ALA A 219 8.17 -4.83 -6.68
N HIS A 220 6.85 -5.04 -6.81
CA HIS A 220 6.22 -5.96 -7.74
C HIS A 220 5.23 -5.23 -8.66
N ILE A 221 5.63 -4.04 -9.13
CA ILE A 221 4.75 -3.14 -9.90
C ILE A 221 4.20 -3.80 -11.18
N ASP A 222 5.00 -4.60 -11.86
CA ASP A 222 4.57 -5.33 -13.07
C ASP A 222 3.46 -6.35 -12.77
N GLU A 223 3.51 -7.01 -11.60
CA GLU A 223 2.46 -7.94 -11.16
C GLU A 223 1.19 -7.18 -10.77
N TYR A 224 1.34 -6.04 -10.10
CA TYR A 224 0.22 -5.15 -9.77
C TYR A 224 -0.46 -4.63 -11.03
N ASP A 225 0.30 -4.11 -12.00
CA ASP A 225 -0.22 -3.63 -13.27
C ASP A 225 -0.93 -4.75 -14.03
N THR A 226 -0.32 -5.95 -14.11
CA THR A 226 -0.94 -7.12 -14.72
C THR A 226 -2.26 -7.49 -14.03
N THR A 227 -2.31 -7.39 -12.70
CA THR A 227 -3.53 -7.67 -11.92
C THR A 227 -4.63 -6.65 -12.25
N LEU A 228 -4.31 -5.36 -12.33
CA LEU A 228 -5.26 -4.32 -12.74
C LEU A 228 -5.73 -4.52 -14.18
N GLU A 229 -4.85 -4.95 -15.06
CA GLU A 229 -5.16 -5.20 -16.47
C GLU A 229 -6.18 -6.32 -16.70
N LEU A 230 -6.34 -7.26 -15.76
CA LEU A 230 -7.36 -8.30 -15.86
C LEU A 230 -8.78 -7.73 -16.02
N PHE A 231 -9.05 -6.61 -15.33
CA PHE A 231 -10.33 -5.92 -15.47
C PHE A 231 -10.28 -4.83 -16.53
N SER A 232 -9.24 -4.00 -16.56
CA SER A 232 -9.16 -2.86 -17.48
C SER A 232 -9.18 -3.28 -18.96
N LYS A 233 -8.48 -4.37 -19.34
CA LYS A 233 -8.51 -4.94 -20.70
C LYS A 233 -9.88 -5.49 -21.10
N LEU A 234 -10.65 -6.01 -20.13
CA LEU A 234 -12.04 -6.42 -20.39
C LEU A 234 -12.91 -5.21 -20.77
N ILE A 235 -12.74 -4.12 -20.02
CA ILE A 235 -13.44 -2.86 -20.28
C ILE A 235 -13.02 -2.28 -21.64
N GLU A 236 -11.73 -2.14 -21.89
CA GLU A 236 -11.18 -1.60 -23.14
C GLU A 236 -11.76 -2.28 -24.39
N ARG A 237 -11.93 -3.60 -24.36
CA ARG A 237 -12.48 -4.38 -25.49
C ARG A 237 -13.96 -4.14 -25.75
N LYS A 238 -14.71 -3.56 -24.81
CA LYS A 238 -16.17 -3.44 -24.85
C LYS A 238 -16.64 -2.01 -24.92
N VAL A 239 -15.88 -1.09 -24.40
CA VAL A 239 -16.21 0.33 -24.39
C VAL A 239 -15.92 0.94 -25.77
N LYS A 240 -16.90 1.72 -26.27
CA LYS A 240 -16.74 2.56 -27.46
C LYS A 240 -16.64 3.99 -27.01
N TYR A 241 -15.54 4.64 -27.35
CA TYR A 241 -15.30 6.03 -26.94
C TYR A 241 -14.62 6.83 -28.04
N ASP A 242 -14.74 8.15 -27.94
CA ASP A 242 -13.99 9.14 -28.71
C ASP A 242 -13.22 10.03 -27.73
N ILE A 243 -12.06 10.53 -28.16
CA ILE A 243 -11.29 11.54 -27.43
C ILE A 243 -11.11 12.72 -28.39
N ASN A 244 -11.50 13.91 -27.91
CA ASN A 244 -11.35 15.13 -28.69
C ASN A 244 -9.92 15.70 -28.59
N ASP A 245 -9.62 16.77 -29.33
CA ASP A 245 -8.31 17.43 -29.35
C ASP A 245 -7.91 18.02 -27.99
N SER A 246 -8.88 18.28 -27.10
CA SER A 246 -8.65 18.75 -25.72
C SER A 246 -8.30 17.60 -24.76
N GLY A 247 -8.35 16.32 -25.20
CA GLY A 247 -8.14 15.13 -24.36
C GLY A 247 -9.39 14.70 -23.59
N GLU A 248 -10.55 15.30 -23.85
CA GLU A 248 -11.81 14.92 -23.20
C GLU A 248 -12.40 13.68 -23.88
N MET A 249 -12.76 12.70 -23.04
CA MET A 249 -13.33 11.43 -23.51
C MET A 249 -14.85 11.45 -23.47
N THR A 250 -15.48 10.86 -24.47
CA THR A 250 -16.92 10.57 -24.50
C THR A 250 -17.15 9.08 -24.72
N VAL A 251 -17.94 8.44 -23.85
CA VAL A 251 -18.33 7.03 -23.98
C VAL A 251 -19.67 6.93 -24.69
N ASN A 252 -19.69 6.22 -25.83
CA ASN A 252 -20.83 6.18 -26.76
C ASN A 252 -21.82 5.03 -26.48
N ASN A 253 -21.42 4.04 -25.67
CA ASN A 253 -22.27 2.84 -25.42
C ASN A 253 -22.46 2.57 -23.91
N SER A 254 -22.62 3.62 -23.12
CA SER A 254 -22.68 3.55 -21.66
C SER A 254 -23.70 2.54 -21.11
N SER A 255 -24.91 2.47 -21.72
CA SER A 255 -25.96 1.54 -21.31
C SER A 255 -25.60 0.06 -21.55
N GLU A 256 -24.79 -0.23 -22.56
CA GLU A 256 -24.38 -1.61 -22.90
C GLU A 256 -23.31 -2.14 -21.95
N ILE A 257 -22.49 -1.24 -21.39
CA ILE A 257 -21.31 -1.58 -20.56
C ILE A 257 -21.56 -1.47 -19.07
N GLU A 258 -22.71 -0.95 -18.63
CA GLU A 258 -23.03 -0.75 -17.22
C GLU A 258 -22.79 -2.01 -16.38
N ALA A 259 -23.25 -3.16 -16.88
CA ALA A 259 -23.11 -4.44 -16.19
C ALA A 259 -21.63 -4.85 -15.95
N LEU A 260 -20.71 -4.44 -16.81
CA LEU A 260 -19.28 -4.75 -16.64
C LEU A 260 -18.71 -4.09 -15.38
N TYR A 261 -19.07 -2.83 -15.13
CA TYR A 261 -18.62 -2.10 -13.94
C TYR A 261 -19.33 -2.55 -12.67
N ARG A 262 -20.53 -3.13 -12.78
CA ARG A 262 -21.31 -3.60 -11.63
C ARG A 262 -20.90 -4.97 -11.11
N PHE A 263 -20.25 -5.81 -11.94
CA PHE A 263 -19.97 -7.20 -11.64
C PHE A 263 -18.52 -7.60 -11.91
N PRO A 264 -17.52 -6.86 -11.38
CA PRO A 264 -16.11 -7.20 -11.58
C PRO A 264 -15.74 -8.49 -10.84
N ASP A 265 -14.88 -9.30 -11.47
CA ASP A 265 -14.21 -10.45 -10.84
C ASP A 265 -12.88 -9.98 -10.22
N LEU A 266 -12.80 -10.02 -8.90
CA LEU A 266 -11.63 -9.59 -8.13
C LEU A 266 -10.86 -10.77 -7.51
N SER A 267 -11.04 -11.98 -8.01
CA SER A 267 -10.39 -13.18 -7.48
C SER A 267 -8.86 -13.04 -7.45
N ASN A 268 -8.25 -12.67 -8.58
CA ASN A 268 -6.80 -12.50 -8.67
C ASN A 268 -6.28 -11.30 -7.88
N HIS A 269 -7.08 -10.24 -7.75
CA HIS A 269 -6.76 -9.09 -6.91
C HIS A 269 -6.67 -9.47 -5.44
N THR A 270 -7.55 -10.39 -4.98
CA THR A 270 -7.52 -10.91 -3.62
C THR A 270 -6.27 -11.77 -3.38
N VAL A 271 -5.89 -12.59 -4.33
CA VAL A 271 -4.63 -13.37 -4.27
C VAL A 271 -3.42 -12.44 -4.22
N PHE A 272 -3.37 -11.44 -5.08
CA PHE A 272 -2.28 -10.46 -5.09
C PHE A 272 -2.15 -9.74 -3.76
N LEU A 273 -3.26 -9.19 -3.23
CA LEU A 273 -3.26 -8.47 -1.96
C LEU A 273 -2.85 -9.38 -0.79
N ALA A 274 -3.35 -10.62 -0.76
CA ALA A 274 -2.99 -11.60 0.26
C ALA A 274 -1.48 -11.87 0.27
N LYS A 275 -0.88 -12.12 -0.91
CA LYS A 275 0.57 -12.31 -1.07
C LYS A 275 1.36 -11.07 -0.66
N ALA A 276 0.94 -9.88 -1.07
CA ALA A 276 1.59 -8.63 -0.70
C ALA A 276 1.59 -8.42 0.82
N LEU A 277 0.45 -8.61 1.48
CA LEU A 277 0.34 -8.51 2.94
C LEU A 277 1.21 -9.57 3.65
N GLN A 278 1.16 -10.81 3.19
CA GLN A 278 1.97 -11.89 3.75
C GLN A 278 3.48 -11.61 3.63
N SER A 279 3.93 -11.15 2.46
CA SER A 279 5.33 -10.79 2.24
C SER A 279 5.75 -9.61 3.10
N THR A 280 4.92 -8.56 3.20
CA THR A 280 5.20 -7.39 4.03
C THR A 280 5.37 -7.78 5.50
N ILE A 281 4.47 -8.61 6.04
CA ILE A 281 4.48 -8.99 7.46
C ILE A 281 5.59 -9.98 7.78
N ASN A 282 5.83 -10.96 6.90
CA ASN A 282 6.81 -12.02 7.16
C ASN A 282 8.25 -11.64 6.79
N LYS A 283 8.43 -10.59 5.98
CA LYS A 283 9.75 -10.19 5.48
C LYS A 283 10.07 -8.72 5.78
N ASP A 284 9.31 -7.77 5.23
CA ASP A 284 9.70 -6.36 5.25
C ASP A 284 9.68 -5.76 6.67
N ILE A 285 8.63 -6.05 7.45
CA ILE A 285 8.55 -5.55 8.83
C ILE A 285 9.64 -6.17 9.70
N PRO A 286 9.86 -7.50 9.71
CA PRO A 286 10.98 -8.10 10.43
C PRO A 286 12.35 -7.54 10.06
N GLU A 287 12.60 -7.27 8.77
CA GLU A 287 13.86 -6.67 8.32
C GLU A 287 14.07 -5.26 8.88
N GLU A 288 13.02 -4.43 8.92
CA GLU A 288 13.09 -3.09 9.52
C GLU A 288 13.30 -3.13 11.05
N LEU A 289 12.59 -4.03 11.74
CA LEU A 289 12.72 -4.22 13.19
C LEU A 289 14.12 -4.69 13.56
N LEU A 290 14.62 -5.69 12.83
CA LEU A 290 15.98 -6.23 13.01
C LEU A 290 17.04 -5.16 12.75
N PHE A 291 16.87 -4.37 11.68
CA PHE A 291 17.79 -3.27 11.40
C PHE A 291 17.88 -2.29 12.57
N LEU A 292 16.75 -1.90 13.16
CA LEU A 292 16.74 -1.00 14.30
C LEU A 292 17.40 -1.62 15.55
N GLN A 293 17.19 -2.91 15.78
CA GLN A 293 17.84 -3.63 16.87
C GLN A 293 19.36 -3.66 16.68
N CYS A 294 19.84 -4.05 15.52
CA CYS A 294 21.25 -4.04 15.17
C CYS A 294 21.86 -2.64 15.24
N TYR A 295 21.08 -1.62 14.82
CA TYR A 295 21.50 -0.21 14.90
C TYR A 295 21.77 0.21 16.35
N ASP A 296 20.86 -0.11 17.28
CA ASP A 296 21.02 0.25 18.69
C ASP A 296 22.22 -0.46 19.35
N GLU A 297 22.40 -1.74 19.06
CA GLU A 297 23.54 -2.50 19.56
C GLU A 297 24.87 -1.93 19.02
N LEU A 298 24.98 -1.75 17.72
CA LEU A 298 26.16 -1.17 17.08
C LEU A 298 26.45 0.26 17.57
N LYS A 299 25.41 1.06 17.85
CA LYS A 299 25.58 2.40 18.42
C LYS A 299 26.27 2.33 19.79
N GLY A 300 25.83 1.40 20.65
CA GLY A 300 26.46 1.16 21.95
C GLY A 300 27.92 0.71 21.81
N ASP A 301 28.20 -0.22 20.90
CA ASP A 301 29.55 -0.72 20.63
C ASP A 301 30.48 0.39 20.14
N ILE A 302 30.05 1.20 19.17
CA ILE A 302 30.85 2.33 18.67
C ILE A 302 31.13 3.36 19.77
N GLN A 303 30.14 3.68 20.61
CA GLN A 303 30.31 4.59 21.74
C GLN A 303 31.28 4.03 22.80
N SER A 304 31.35 2.72 22.94
CA SER A 304 32.32 2.08 23.85
C SER A 304 33.76 2.14 23.30
N ILE A 305 33.96 2.18 21.99
CA ILE A 305 35.26 2.32 21.34
C ILE A 305 35.75 3.77 21.47
N VAL A 306 34.92 4.74 21.16
CA VAL A 306 35.24 6.19 21.18
C VAL A 306 34.01 7.01 21.61
N ASP A 307 34.21 7.84 22.64
CA ASP A 307 33.20 8.83 23.01
C ASP A 307 33.16 9.95 21.92
N MET A 308 32.13 9.90 21.07
CA MET A 308 31.91 10.88 20.03
C MET A 308 30.46 11.36 20.00
N PRO A 309 30.19 12.56 19.44
CA PRO A 309 28.82 13.08 19.31
C PRO A 309 27.89 12.12 18.59
N ASP A 310 26.64 11.95 19.06
CA ASP A 310 25.63 11.05 18.50
C ASP A 310 25.47 11.17 16.98
N ASN A 311 25.44 12.39 16.45
CA ASN A 311 25.32 12.62 15.02
C ASN A 311 26.51 12.09 14.19
N LYS A 312 27.69 11.93 14.81
CA LYS A 312 28.84 11.29 14.18
C LYS A 312 28.73 9.77 14.25
N VAL A 313 28.24 9.23 15.37
CA VAL A 313 27.97 7.79 15.51
C VAL A 313 26.92 7.37 14.50
N ASP A 314 25.78 8.05 14.43
CA ASP A 314 24.70 7.76 13.51
C ASP A 314 25.18 7.78 12.05
N ARG A 315 26.01 8.77 11.70
CA ARG A 315 26.61 8.87 10.36
C ARG A 315 27.61 7.75 10.08
N MET A 316 28.37 7.32 11.08
CA MET A 316 29.30 6.18 10.96
C MET A 316 28.52 4.92 10.65
N ILE A 317 27.49 4.60 11.41
CA ILE A 317 26.63 3.44 11.21
C ILE A 317 26.04 3.45 9.80
N MET A 318 25.51 4.60 9.34
CA MET A 318 25.01 4.73 7.97
C MET A 318 26.06 4.45 6.91
N PHE A 319 27.29 4.95 7.09
CA PHE A 319 28.37 4.74 6.12
C PHE A 319 28.83 3.28 6.09
N LEU A 320 28.93 2.62 7.26
CA LEU A 320 29.23 1.21 7.36
C LEU A 320 28.13 0.38 6.68
N HIS A 321 26.86 0.68 6.97
CA HIS A 321 25.74 -0.03 6.38
C HIS A 321 25.67 0.13 4.85
N GLN A 322 25.85 1.35 4.33
CA GLN A 322 25.89 1.61 2.89
C GLN A 322 27.00 0.89 2.15
N ASN A 323 28.09 0.56 2.82
CA ASN A 323 29.28 -0.06 2.24
C ASN A 323 29.60 -1.42 2.86
N LYS A 324 28.57 -2.15 3.32
CA LYS A 324 28.64 -3.53 3.82
C LYS A 324 29.76 -3.74 4.87
N GLY A 325 29.76 -2.91 5.90
CA GLY A 325 30.65 -3.02 7.05
C GLY A 325 32.00 -2.32 6.90
N LYS A 326 32.27 -1.65 5.79
CA LYS A 326 33.53 -0.95 5.58
C LYS A 326 33.34 0.57 5.42
N LEU A 327 34.22 1.35 6.07
CA LEU A 327 34.23 2.80 5.86
C LEU A 327 34.91 3.13 4.54
N ALA A 328 34.16 3.61 3.55
CA ALA A 328 34.72 4.00 2.26
C ALA A 328 35.79 5.10 2.41
N GLY A 329 36.94 4.98 1.75
CA GLY A 329 38.08 5.90 1.87
C GLY A 329 37.71 7.37 1.68
N ARG A 330 36.78 7.69 0.76
CA ARG A 330 36.25 9.05 0.55
C ARG A 330 35.49 9.60 1.78
N LYS A 331 35.02 8.75 2.68
CA LYS A 331 34.30 9.11 3.90
C LYS A 331 35.23 9.28 5.10
N ARG A 332 36.48 8.79 5.03
CA ARG A 332 37.51 8.92 6.06
C ARG A 332 37.75 10.36 6.51
N LYS A 333 37.61 11.31 5.59
CA LYS A 333 37.76 12.76 5.87
C LYS A 333 36.81 13.32 6.93
N PHE A 334 35.68 12.68 7.19
CA PHE A 334 34.72 13.08 8.23
C PHE A 334 35.12 12.62 9.63
N TYR A 335 36.14 11.74 9.74
CA TYR A 335 36.64 11.09 10.96
C TYR A 335 38.16 11.19 11.02
N LYS A 336 38.70 12.38 10.78
CA LYS A 336 40.16 12.62 10.79
C LYS A 336 40.78 12.43 12.18
N GLU A 337 39.96 12.64 13.21
CA GLU A 337 40.30 12.48 14.62
C GLU A 337 40.41 11.03 15.08
N LEU A 338 39.85 10.09 14.35
CA LEU A 338 39.92 8.65 14.69
C LEU A 338 41.18 8.03 14.13
N SER A 339 41.78 7.13 14.90
CA SER A 339 42.87 6.25 14.44
C SER A 339 42.34 5.16 13.49
N ASP A 340 43.21 4.58 12.70
CA ASP A 340 42.85 3.48 11.81
C ASP A 340 42.40 2.24 12.61
N ASN A 341 42.99 2.02 13.80
CA ASN A 341 42.63 0.92 14.70
C ASN A 341 41.17 1.09 15.24
N GLU A 342 40.78 2.30 15.63
CA GLU A 342 39.41 2.57 16.09
C GLU A 342 38.39 2.33 14.98
N ILE A 343 38.72 2.74 13.75
CA ILE A 343 37.85 2.46 12.60
C ILE A 343 37.74 0.97 12.32
N GLU A 344 38.87 0.23 12.38
CA GLU A 344 38.85 -1.21 12.20
C GLU A 344 38.02 -1.92 13.28
N GLN A 345 38.09 -1.49 14.55
CA GLN A 345 37.22 -1.99 15.61
C GLN A 345 35.72 -1.70 15.32
N MET A 346 35.35 -0.51 14.83
CA MET A 346 33.97 -0.18 14.44
C MET A 346 33.49 -1.03 13.25
N GLU A 347 34.36 -1.31 12.27
CA GLU A 347 34.06 -2.18 11.15
C GLU A 347 33.84 -3.64 11.61
N GLN A 348 34.66 -4.11 12.57
CA GLN A 348 34.52 -5.43 13.19
C GLN A 348 33.22 -5.52 14.00
N ALA A 349 32.90 -4.49 14.81
CA ALA A 349 31.64 -4.42 15.55
C ALA A 349 30.44 -4.51 14.63
N TYR A 350 30.44 -3.75 13.51
CA TYR A 350 29.39 -3.84 12.50
C TYR A 350 29.24 -5.27 11.98
N THR A 351 30.34 -5.91 11.61
CA THR A 351 30.34 -7.28 11.07
C THR A 351 29.76 -8.26 12.10
N GLN A 352 30.20 -8.17 13.36
CA GLN A 352 29.72 -9.04 14.44
C GLN A 352 28.24 -8.89 14.70
N VAL A 353 27.70 -7.65 14.75
CA VAL A 353 26.29 -7.40 15.01
C VAL A 353 25.42 -7.83 13.83
N PHE A 354 25.76 -7.38 12.64
CA PHE A 354 24.90 -7.61 11.47
C PHE A 354 25.02 -9.04 10.90
N GLU A 355 26.21 -9.68 10.89
CA GLU A 355 26.33 -11.05 10.41
C GLU A 355 25.72 -12.07 11.37
N ARG A 356 25.83 -11.85 12.69
CA ARG A 356 25.19 -12.73 13.68
C ARG A 356 23.67 -12.77 13.48
N GLU A 357 23.03 -11.62 13.35
CA GLU A 357 21.59 -11.51 13.30
C GLU A 357 21.03 -11.80 11.90
N TRP A 358 21.68 -11.32 10.84
CA TRP A 358 21.25 -11.57 9.45
C TRP A 358 21.60 -12.99 8.99
N GLY A 359 22.80 -13.48 9.32
CA GLY A 359 23.26 -14.81 8.93
C GLY A 359 22.44 -15.95 9.55
N SER A 360 21.89 -15.76 10.74
CA SER A 360 21.00 -16.73 11.39
C SER A 360 19.66 -16.90 10.69
N ARG A 361 19.17 -15.87 9.96
CA ARG A 361 17.88 -15.91 9.24
C ARG A 361 17.97 -16.54 7.85
N ASP A 362 19.11 -16.44 7.19
CA ASP A 362 19.31 -17.10 5.88
C ASP A 362 19.38 -18.63 6.00
N VAL A 363 19.76 -19.16 7.16
CA VAL A 363 19.81 -20.61 7.45
C VAL A 363 18.40 -21.20 7.69
N VAL A 364 17.42 -20.38 8.07
CA VAL A 364 16.02 -20.83 8.30
C VAL A 364 15.23 -20.86 6.98
N LYS A 365 15.76 -20.26 5.91
CA LYS A 365 15.11 -20.23 4.57
C LYS A 365 15.59 -21.32 3.60
N SER A 366 16.52 -22.20 4.02
CA SER A 366 16.96 -23.40 3.30
C SER A 366 16.30 -24.65 3.90
#